data_1d568411e7456899b2baf3b69ec2a149
#
_entry.id   1d568411e7456899b2baf3b69ec2a149
#
_cell.length_a   1.000
_cell.length_b   1.000
_cell.length_c   1.000
_cell.angle_alpha   90.00
_cell.angle_beta   90.00
_cell.angle_gamma   90.00
#
_symmetry.space_group_name_H-M   'P 1'
#
loop_
_entity.id
_entity.type
_entity.pdbx_description
1 polymer ?
#
loop_
_entity_poly.entity_id
_entity_poly.type
_entity_poly.pdbx_seq_one_letter_code
_entity_poly.pdbx_strand_id
1 'polypeptide(L)' 'MKTIRQLRQERGWTQLELAYKLGVTPLTVQNWERGKYEPSASKLRKVAATFGVSMDSIALEESRNVKTAA' A
#
# COMPACT_ATOMS: atom_id res chain seq x y z
N MET A 1 -9.52 -5.92 8.18
CA MET A 1 -8.74 -5.04 7.34
C MET A 1 -7.59 -5.78 6.71
N LYS A 2 -7.20 -5.41 5.54
CA LYS A 2 -6.11 -6.06 4.84
C LYS A 2 -5.05 -5.05 4.46
N THR A 3 -3.80 -5.48 4.47
CA THR A 3 -2.71 -4.59 4.09
C THR A 3 -2.62 -4.54 2.57
N ILE A 4 -1.86 -3.58 2.05
CA ILE A 4 -1.65 -3.46 0.61
C ILE A 4 -1.04 -4.77 0.09
N ARG A 5 -0.09 -5.36 0.85
CA ARG A 5 0.51 -6.60 0.42
C ARG A 5 -0.52 -7.71 0.33
N GLN A 6 -1.41 -7.82 1.32
CA GLN A 6 -2.41 -8.87 1.30
C GLN A 6 -3.37 -8.70 0.13
N LEU A 7 -3.80 -7.45 -0.13
CA LEU A 7 -4.70 -7.19 -1.25
C LEU A 7 -4.02 -7.54 -2.56
N ARG A 8 -2.73 -7.20 -2.68
CA ARG A 8 -1.99 -7.48 -3.89
C ARG A 8 -1.86 -8.99 -4.11
N GLN A 9 -1.52 -9.70 -3.04
CA GLN A 9 -1.31 -11.14 -3.15
C GLN A 9 -2.61 -11.86 -3.48
N GLU A 10 -3.73 -11.37 -2.98
CA GLU A 10 -5.01 -11.98 -3.29
C GLU A 10 -5.34 -11.86 -4.77
N ARG A 11 -4.82 -10.83 -5.45
CA ARG A 11 -5.07 -10.66 -6.86
C ARG A 11 -4.02 -11.36 -7.69
N GLY A 12 -2.99 -11.95 -7.06
CA GLY A 12 -1.92 -12.60 -7.78
C GLY A 12 -1.01 -11.62 -8.48
N TRP A 13 -0.95 -10.38 -8.03
CA TRP A 13 -0.12 -9.37 -8.68
C TRP A 13 1.25 -9.29 -8.03
N THR A 14 2.27 -8.97 -8.84
CA THR A 14 3.60 -8.73 -8.32
C THR A 14 3.67 -7.27 -7.89
N GLN A 15 4.72 -6.89 -7.18
CA GLN A 15 4.91 -5.50 -6.81
C GLN A 15 5.05 -4.64 -8.06
N LEU A 16 5.68 -5.17 -9.10
CA LEU A 16 5.83 -4.43 -10.34
C LEU A 16 4.47 -4.20 -10.98
N GLU A 17 3.61 -5.20 -10.99
CA GLU A 17 2.30 -5.04 -11.59
C GLU A 17 1.47 -4.00 -10.83
N LEU A 18 1.51 -4.03 -9.51
CA LEU A 18 0.76 -3.07 -8.74
C LEU A 18 1.32 -1.67 -8.98
N ALA A 19 2.64 -1.53 -9.02
CA ALA A 19 3.25 -0.24 -9.25
C ALA A 19 2.80 0.33 -10.60
N TYR A 20 2.75 -0.51 -11.62
CA TYR A 20 2.33 -0.07 -12.93
C TYR A 20 0.88 0.41 -12.88
N LYS A 21 0.01 -0.31 -12.19
CA LYS A 21 -1.39 0.09 -12.13
C LYS A 21 -1.56 1.40 -11.37
N LEU A 22 -0.69 1.67 -10.42
CA LEU A 22 -0.80 2.88 -9.63
C LEU A 22 0.00 4.05 -10.19
N GLY A 23 0.84 3.79 -11.18
CA GLY A 23 1.68 4.85 -11.75
C GLY A 23 2.81 5.26 -10.84
N VAL A 24 3.33 4.32 -10.05
CA VAL A 24 4.46 4.61 -9.15
C VAL A 24 5.56 3.59 -9.45
N THR A 25 6.71 3.73 -8.80
CA THR A 25 7.79 2.78 -9.03
C THR A 25 7.62 1.56 -8.16
N PRO A 26 8.19 0.42 -8.55
CA PRO A 26 8.12 -0.78 -7.73
C PRO A 26 8.75 -0.56 -6.36
N LEU A 27 9.77 0.29 -6.27
CA LEU A 27 10.40 0.57 -4.99
C LEU A 27 9.41 1.27 -4.06
N THR A 28 8.55 2.12 -4.61
CA THR A 28 7.53 2.79 -3.81
C THR A 28 6.59 1.76 -3.20
N VAL A 29 6.14 0.79 -3.99
CA VAL A 29 5.25 -0.25 -3.48
C VAL A 29 5.99 -1.06 -2.43
N GLN A 30 7.25 -1.39 -2.68
CA GLN A 30 8.02 -2.16 -1.73
C GLN A 30 8.16 -1.42 -0.41
N ASN A 31 8.42 -0.13 -0.45
CA ASN A 31 8.56 0.66 0.77
C ASN A 31 7.25 0.74 1.55
N TRP A 32 6.13 0.84 0.85
CA TRP A 32 4.84 0.84 1.53
C TRP A 32 4.63 -0.51 2.23
N GLU A 33 4.95 -1.61 1.53
CA GLU A 33 4.69 -2.93 2.10
C GLU A 33 5.62 -3.25 3.26
N ARG A 34 6.78 -2.61 3.29
CA ARG A 34 7.71 -2.82 4.38
C ARG A 34 7.47 -1.86 5.54
N GLY A 35 6.56 -0.95 5.39
CA GLY A 35 6.29 0.03 6.43
C GLY A 35 7.33 1.12 6.51
N LYS A 36 8.18 1.27 5.48
CA LYS A 36 9.19 2.31 5.53
C LYS A 36 8.58 3.67 5.30
N TYR A 37 7.59 3.76 4.42
CA TYR A 37 6.87 4.99 4.16
C TYR A 37 5.41 4.64 4.04
N GLU A 38 4.54 5.58 4.33
CA GLU A 38 3.13 5.38 4.13
C GLU A 38 2.71 6.11 2.87
N PRO A 39 1.74 5.62 2.13
CA PRO A 39 1.26 6.33 0.95
C PRO A 39 0.58 7.60 1.39
N SER A 40 0.70 8.65 0.59
CA SER A 40 0.01 9.89 0.88
C SER A 40 -1.48 9.64 0.73
N ALA A 41 -2.29 10.58 1.17
CA ALA A 41 -3.75 10.43 1.07
C ALA A 41 -4.17 10.21 -0.37
N SER A 42 -3.59 10.95 -1.32
CA SER A 42 -3.99 10.79 -2.71
C SER A 42 -3.56 9.44 -3.27
N LYS A 43 -2.39 8.94 -2.85
CA LYS A 43 -1.96 7.64 -3.32
C LYS A 43 -2.79 6.54 -2.68
N LEU A 44 -3.15 6.70 -1.41
CA LEU A 44 -3.97 5.70 -0.74
C LEU A 44 -5.35 5.62 -1.39
N ARG A 45 -5.87 6.79 -1.82
CA ARG A 45 -7.17 6.80 -2.49
C ARG A 45 -7.04 6.01 -3.79
N LYS A 46 -5.92 6.15 -4.49
CA LYS A 46 -5.73 5.45 -5.74
C LYS A 46 -5.58 3.96 -5.50
N VAL A 47 -4.90 3.58 -4.42
CA VAL A 47 -4.76 2.18 -4.06
C VAL A 47 -6.15 1.59 -3.80
N ALA A 48 -6.96 2.31 -3.02
CA ALA A 48 -8.29 1.81 -2.69
C ALA A 48 -9.12 1.63 -3.96
N ALA A 49 -9.05 2.59 -4.87
CA ALA A 49 -9.81 2.48 -6.11
C ALA A 49 -9.32 1.31 -6.96
N THR A 50 -8.02 1.07 -6.96
CA THR A 50 -7.46 -0.02 -7.76
C THR A 50 -7.93 -1.37 -7.24
N PHE A 51 -8.07 -1.51 -5.92
CA PHE A 51 -8.52 -2.77 -5.35
C PHE A 51 -10.04 -2.81 -5.15
N GLY A 52 -10.73 -1.71 -5.39
CA GLY A 52 -12.17 -1.70 -5.25
C GLY A 52 -12.63 -1.76 -3.80
N VAL A 53 -11.86 -1.18 -2.89
CA VAL A 53 -12.21 -1.18 -1.47
C VAL A 53 -12.19 0.24 -0.96
N SER A 54 -12.71 0.46 0.23
CA SER A 54 -12.67 1.81 0.77
C SER A 54 -11.31 2.04 1.40
N MET A 55 -10.90 3.30 1.49
CA MET A 55 -9.62 3.61 2.08
C MET A 55 -9.56 3.14 3.53
N ASP A 56 -10.69 3.21 4.23
CA ASP A 56 -10.71 2.85 5.63
C ASP A 56 -10.50 1.36 5.86
N SER A 57 -10.67 0.55 4.84
CA SER A 57 -10.49 -0.88 4.99
C SER A 57 -9.06 -1.34 4.73
N ILE A 58 -8.17 -0.42 4.38
CA ILE A 58 -6.79 -0.77 4.12
C ILE A 58 -5.97 -0.55 5.36
N ALA A 59 -5.32 -1.61 5.83
CA ALA A 59 -4.44 -1.50 6.98
C ALA A 59 -3.04 -1.20 6.46
N LEU A 60 -2.40 -0.17 6.98
CA LEU A 60 -1.04 0.15 6.57
C LEU A 60 -0.07 -0.64 7.42
N GLU A 61 1.04 -1.03 6.81
CA GLU A 61 2.05 -1.74 7.56
C GLU A 61 2.60 -0.83 8.60
N GLU A 62 2.78 -1.35 9.81
CA GLU A 62 3.25 -0.52 10.84
C GLU A 62 4.72 -0.28 10.72
N SER A 63 5.11 0.94 10.70
CA SER A 63 6.51 1.25 10.62
C SER A 63 7.11 1.26 11.99
N ARG A 64 8.33 0.85 12.11
CA ARG A 64 8.94 0.85 13.36
C ARG A 64 9.04 2.18 13.91
N ASN A 65 9.19 3.13 13.11
CA ASN A 65 9.38 4.42 13.65
C ASN A 65 8.12 5.06 13.95
N VAL A 66 7.10 4.53 13.62
CA VAL A 66 5.89 5.15 13.82
C VAL A 66 5.68 5.37 15.22
N LYS A 67 5.91 4.46 15.97
CA LYS A 67 5.62 4.61 17.24
C LYS A 67 6.30 5.60 17.85
N THR A 68 7.32 5.85 17.36
CA THR A 68 8.00 6.77 18.06
C THR A 68 7.33 7.98 18.01
N ALA A 69 6.59 8.12 17.19
CA ALA A 69 5.97 9.33 17.05
C ALA A 69 5.36 9.61 18.31
N ALA A 70 5.24 8.74 18.99
CA ALA A 70 4.59 9.07 20.13
C ALA A 70 5.18 9.81 21.02
#